data_899e9c745a0680cf76608a96c4002b77
#
_entry.id   899e9c745a0680cf76608a96c4002b77
#
_cell.length_a   1.000
_cell.length_b   1.000
_cell.length_c   1.000
_cell.angle_alpha   90.00
_cell.angle_beta   90.00
_cell.angle_gamma   90.00
#
_symmetry.space_group_name_H-M   'P 1'
#
loop_
_entity.id
_entity.type
_entity.pdbx_description
1 polymer ?
#
loop_
_entity_poly.entity_id
_entity_poly.type
_entity_poly.pdbx_seq_one_letter_code
_entity_poly.pdbx_strand_id
1 'polypeptide(L)'
;MTISRRDLIRRAGALAALAPAMKAFGQDPDAVITAPGQALDVFDFERVARAKLPPAHFGYLATGVDGDETLHANRAGFANYAVRVRRLVDLSRIDMSVSLFGTKWETPIFLDPVGSQRAFHPEGELAVARAARSKKHLQFLSTVTSTGVEDV
;
A
#
# COMPACT_ATOMS: atom_id res chain seq x y z
N MET A 1 -35.55 33.13 -7.59
CA MET A 1 -35.47 32.25 -8.77
C MET A 1 -35.95 30.87 -8.34
N THR A 2 -37.22 30.55 -8.57
CA THR A 2 -37.85 29.31 -8.11
C THR A 2 -37.63 28.22 -9.14
N ILE A 3 -36.93 27.19 -8.76
CA ILE A 3 -36.70 26.02 -9.63
C ILE A 3 -38.02 25.23 -9.73
N SER A 4 -38.52 24.97 -10.94
CA SER A 4 -39.75 24.22 -11.14
C SER A 4 -39.52 22.71 -10.80
N ARG A 5 -40.60 22.02 -10.37
CA ARG A 5 -40.57 20.57 -10.11
C ARG A 5 -40.06 19.76 -11.33
N ARG A 6 -40.39 20.22 -12.54
CA ARG A 6 -39.93 19.62 -13.81
C ARG A 6 -38.42 19.76 -14.00
N ASP A 7 -37.82 20.88 -13.62
CA ASP A 7 -36.39 21.13 -13.75
C ASP A 7 -35.60 20.32 -12.69
N LEU A 8 -36.19 20.13 -11.50
CA LEU A 8 -35.62 19.26 -10.46
C LEU A 8 -35.59 17.81 -10.93
N ILE A 9 -36.67 17.29 -11.51
CA ILE A 9 -36.77 15.93 -12.02
C ILE A 9 -35.81 15.71 -13.19
N ARG A 10 -35.67 16.67 -14.11
CA ARG A 10 -34.73 16.60 -15.22
C ARG A 10 -33.27 16.60 -14.73
N ARG A 11 -32.96 17.41 -13.73
CA ARG A 11 -31.60 17.44 -13.13
C ARG A 11 -31.31 16.19 -12.32
N ALA A 12 -32.28 15.65 -11.60
CA ALA A 12 -32.13 14.36 -10.90
C ALA A 12 -31.95 13.19 -11.88
N GLY A 13 -32.69 13.19 -13.00
CA GLY A 13 -32.53 12.19 -14.06
C GLY A 13 -31.15 12.26 -14.76
N ALA A 14 -30.60 13.47 -14.97
CA ALA A 14 -29.26 13.65 -15.52
C ALA A 14 -28.17 13.17 -14.55
N LEU A 15 -28.35 13.40 -13.24
CA LEU A 15 -27.43 12.86 -12.21
C LEU A 15 -27.50 11.34 -12.11
N ALA A 16 -28.67 10.74 -12.23
CA ALA A 16 -28.85 9.29 -12.23
C ALA A 16 -28.22 8.61 -13.48
N ALA A 17 -28.24 9.31 -14.63
CA ALA A 17 -27.59 8.83 -15.85
C ALA A 17 -26.06 8.92 -15.80
N LEU A 18 -25.48 9.77 -14.94
CA LEU A 18 -24.03 9.86 -14.71
C LEU A 18 -23.49 8.82 -13.72
N ALA A 19 -24.36 8.22 -12.89
CA ALA A 19 -23.98 7.24 -11.91
C ALA A 19 -23.24 6.00 -12.49
N PRO A 20 -23.65 5.40 -13.64
CA PRO A 20 -22.88 4.32 -14.26
C PRO A 20 -21.57 4.79 -14.87
N ALA A 21 -21.48 6.05 -15.36
CA ALA A 21 -20.24 6.61 -15.86
C ALA A 21 -19.23 6.88 -14.73
N MET A 22 -19.69 7.30 -13.55
CA MET A 22 -18.84 7.47 -12.37
C MET A 22 -18.30 6.12 -11.85
N LYS A 23 -19.07 5.02 -11.96
CA LYS A 23 -18.59 3.67 -11.66
C LYS A 23 -17.53 3.18 -12.65
N ALA A 24 -17.54 3.66 -13.91
CA ALA A 24 -16.54 3.33 -14.92
C ALA A 24 -15.19 4.03 -14.69
N PHE A 25 -15.16 5.11 -13.90
CA PHE A 25 -13.94 5.84 -13.55
C PHE A 25 -13.47 5.58 -12.10
N GLY A 26 -14.29 4.97 -11.25
CA GLY A 26 -13.93 4.54 -9.92
C GLY A 26 -13.51 3.06 -9.95
N GLN A 27 -12.33 2.73 -9.45
CA GLN A 27 -12.03 1.33 -9.16
C GLN A 27 -13.08 0.83 -8.18
N ASP A 28 -13.59 -0.39 -8.40
CA ASP A 28 -14.45 -1.03 -7.42
C ASP A 28 -13.66 -1.12 -6.09
N PRO A 29 -14.14 -0.47 -5.01
CA PRO A 29 -13.42 -0.49 -3.74
C PRO A 29 -13.21 -1.90 -3.19
N ASP A 30 -13.97 -2.90 -3.67
CA ASP A 30 -13.83 -4.31 -3.30
C ASP A 30 -13.05 -5.14 -4.31
N ALA A 31 -12.57 -4.54 -5.40
CA ALA A 31 -11.78 -5.25 -6.40
C ALA A 31 -10.46 -5.73 -5.81
N VAL A 32 -10.18 -7.03 -6.01
CA VAL A 32 -8.89 -7.63 -5.66
C VAL A 32 -7.95 -7.46 -6.85
N ILE A 33 -6.82 -6.78 -6.64
CA ILE A 33 -5.81 -6.62 -7.68
C ILE A 33 -5.21 -7.97 -8.07
N THR A 34 -4.92 -8.14 -9.36
CA THR A 34 -4.34 -9.38 -9.92
C THR A 34 -2.86 -9.22 -10.27
N ALA A 35 -2.37 -7.98 -10.34
CA ALA A 35 -0.98 -7.67 -10.60
C ALA A 35 -0.52 -6.49 -9.72
N PRO A 36 0.75 -6.46 -9.26
CA PRO A 36 1.26 -5.40 -8.39
C PRO A 36 1.12 -3.99 -8.96
N GLY A 37 1.23 -3.84 -10.28
CA GLY A 37 1.09 -2.54 -10.96
C GLY A 37 -0.32 -1.93 -10.93
N GLN A 38 -1.32 -2.69 -10.45
CA GLN A 38 -2.70 -2.20 -10.28
C GLN A 38 -2.93 -1.58 -8.89
N ALA A 39 -1.99 -1.81 -7.95
CA ALA A 39 -2.08 -1.24 -6.61
C ALA A 39 -1.93 0.28 -6.66
N LEU A 40 -2.81 0.99 -5.99
CA LEU A 40 -2.71 2.44 -5.76
C LEU A 40 -1.91 2.73 -4.49
N ASP A 41 -2.03 1.85 -3.51
CA ASP A 41 -1.27 1.92 -2.26
C ASP A 41 -1.00 0.52 -1.69
N VAL A 42 -0.32 0.46 -0.55
CA VAL A 42 0.04 -0.81 0.09
C VAL A 42 -1.17 -1.57 0.67
N PHE A 43 -2.27 -0.90 0.95
CA PHE A 43 -3.46 -1.53 1.53
C PHE A 43 -4.24 -2.37 0.50
N ASP A 44 -4.03 -2.13 -0.79
CA ASP A 44 -4.61 -2.99 -1.84
C ASP A 44 -4.11 -4.44 -1.75
N PHE A 45 -2.89 -4.63 -1.21
CA PHE A 45 -2.36 -5.98 -0.99
C PHE A 45 -3.01 -6.72 0.17
N GLU A 46 -3.63 -6.02 1.14
CA GLU A 46 -4.35 -6.67 2.23
C GLU A 46 -5.48 -7.56 1.71
N ARG A 47 -6.24 -7.09 0.73
CA ARG A 47 -7.33 -7.87 0.11
C ARG A 47 -6.81 -9.11 -0.60
N VAL A 48 -5.67 -9.01 -1.26
CA VAL A 48 -4.99 -10.16 -1.89
C VAL A 48 -4.55 -11.16 -0.84
N ALA A 49 -3.96 -10.70 0.25
CA ALA A 49 -3.53 -11.53 1.36
C ALA A 49 -4.73 -12.26 2.00
N ARG A 50 -5.82 -11.55 2.28
CA ARG A 50 -7.07 -12.12 2.80
C ARG A 50 -7.64 -13.21 1.91
N ALA A 51 -7.57 -13.04 0.59
CA ALA A 51 -8.10 -14.01 -0.37
C ALA A 51 -7.19 -15.24 -0.55
N LYS A 52 -5.89 -15.12 -0.33
CA LYS A 52 -4.90 -16.16 -0.64
C LYS A 52 -4.37 -16.92 0.58
N LEU A 53 -4.32 -16.27 1.74
CA LEU A 53 -3.74 -16.89 2.93
C LEU A 53 -4.76 -17.76 3.68
N PRO A 54 -4.30 -18.81 4.36
CA PRO A 54 -5.13 -19.52 5.33
C PRO A 54 -5.65 -18.54 6.39
N PRO A 55 -6.90 -18.67 6.87
CA PRO A 55 -7.52 -17.72 7.80
C PRO A 55 -6.69 -17.44 9.06
N ALA A 56 -6.05 -18.46 9.62
CA ALA A 56 -5.20 -18.30 10.82
C ALA A 56 -3.94 -17.46 10.52
N HIS A 57 -3.31 -17.66 9.37
CA HIS A 57 -2.13 -16.89 8.96
C HIS A 57 -2.52 -15.44 8.64
N PHE A 58 -3.63 -15.24 7.95
CA PHE A 58 -4.14 -13.90 7.70
C PHE A 58 -4.52 -13.20 9.02
N GLY A 59 -5.18 -13.89 9.94
CA GLY A 59 -5.52 -13.35 11.25
C GLY A 59 -4.30 -12.84 12.01
N TYR A 60 -3.20 -13.60 11.99
CA TYR A 60 -1.93 -13.18 12.60
C TYR A 60 -1.39 -11.86 12.02
N LEU A 61 -1.51 -11.65 10.71
CA LEU A 61 -1.08 -10.40 10.05
C LEU A 61 -2.01 -9.23 10.34
N ALA A 62 -3.30 -9.50 10.47
CA ALA A 62 -4.33 -8.47 10.46
C ALA A 62 -4.67 -7.95 11.87
N THR A 63 -4.18 -8.59 12.92
CA THR A 63 -4.48 -8.23 14.30
C THR A 63 -3.23 -7.77 15.03
N GLY A 64 -3.42 -6.84 15.97
CA GLY A 64 -2.41 -6.42 16.94
C GLY A 64 -2.56 -7.18 18.26
N VAL A 65 -2.13 -6.55 19.35
CA VAL A 65 -2.23 -7.06 20.71
C VAL A 65 -3.47 -6.46 21.40
N ASP A 66 -4.14 -7.25 22.21
CA ASP A 66 -5.35 -6.88 22.97
C ASP A 66 -6.46 -6.31 22.05
N GLY A 67 -6.83 -5.05 22.24
CA GLY A 67 -7.88 -4.36 21.50
C GLY A 67 -7.42 -3.67 20.23
N ASP A 68 -6.22 -3.97 19.69
CA ASP A 68 -5.65 -3.36 18.49
C ASP A 68 -5.34 -1.86 18.61
N GLU A 69 -5.26 -1.30 19.80
CA GLU A 69 -5.06 0.15 20.01
C GLU A 69 -3.79 0.65 19.33
N THR A 70 -2.67 -0.07 19.48
CA THR A 70 -1.40 0.31 18.87
C THR A 70 -1.44 0.17 17.36
N LEU A 71 -2.08 -0.89 16.84
CA LEU A 71 -2.29 -1.09 15.41
C LEU A 71 -3.04 0.10 14.79
N HIS A 72 -4.14 0.51 15.42
CA HIS A 72 -4.92 1.66 14.97
C HIS A 72 -4.15 2.98 15.11
N ALA A 73 -3.44 3.17 16.22
CA ALA A 73 -2.65 4.37 16.48
C ALA A 73 -1.51 4.54 15.46
N ASN A 74 -0.84 3.47 15.08
CA ASN A 74 0.22 3.49 14.06
C ASN A 74 -0.29 4.03 12.72
N ARG A 75 -1.50 3.64 12.31
CA ARG A 75 -2.12 4.14 11.08
C ARG A 75 -2.61 5.58 11.24
N ALA A 76 -3.32 5.86 12.33
CA ALA A 76 -3.88 7.19 12.61
C ALA A 76 -2.80 8.25 12.78
N GLY A 77 -1.62 7.87 13.25
CA GLY A 77 -0.47 8.77 13.44
C GLY A 77 -0.07 9.53 12.19
N PHE A 78 -0.21 8.93 11.01
CA PHE A 78 0.09 9.61 9.74
C PHE A 78 -0.79 10.83 9.47
N ALA A 79 -2.02 10.87 10.01
CA ALA A 79 -2.92 12.02 9.87
C ALA A 79 -2.40 13.29 10.58
N ASN A 80 -1.45 13.15 11.50
CA ASN A 80 -0.82 14.29 12.18
C ASN A 80 0.24 15.00 11.33
N TYR A 81 0.59 14.45 10.16
CA TYR A 81 1.59 15.00 9.28
C TYR A 81 0.96 15.39 7.94
N ALA A 82 1.37 16.54 7.43
CA ALA A 82 0.94 17.01 6.12
C ALA A 82 2.15 17.36 5.25
N VAL A 83 2.09 17.01 3.98
CA VAL A 83 3.13 17.36 3.02
C VAL A 83 2.93 18.82 2.61
N ARG A 84 3.92 19.69 2.91
CA ARG A 84 3.94 21.06 2.42
C ARG A 84 4.40 21.07 0.96
N VAL A 85 3.44 21.09 0.05
CA VAL A 85 3.73 21.11 -1.38
C VAL A 85 4.42 22.41 -1.77
N ARG A 86 5.57 22.32 -2.43
CA ARG A 86 6.22 23.45 -3.09
C ARG A 86 5.72 23.51 -4.53
N ARG A 87 5.27 24.69 -4.95
CA ARG A 87 4.79 24.92 -6.32
C ARG A 87 5.85 25.69 -7.12
N LEU A 88 5.82 25.57 -8.45
CA LEU A 88 6.73 26.27 -9.38
C LEU A 88 8.20 25.98 -9.12
N VAL A 89 8.52 24.76 -8.72
CA VAL A 89 9.89 24.26 -8.55
C VAL A 89 10.22 23.37 -9.75
N ASP A 90 11.43 23.53 -10.29
CA ASP A 90 11.92 22.63 -11.33
C ASP A 90 12.10 21.21 -10.78
N LEU A 91 11.39 20.26 -11.36
CA LEU A 91 11.42 18.83 -11.02
C LEU A 91 12.11 17.99 -12.10
N SER A 92 12.82 18.62 -13.04
CA SER A 92 13.52 17.89 -14.11
C SER A 92 14.61 16.94 -13.61
N ARG A 93 15.14 17.19 -12.41
CA ARG A 93 16.10 16.34 -11.70
C ARG A 93 15.71 16.20 -10.24
N ILE A 94 15.26 15.02 -9.87
CA ILE A 94 14.97 14.67 -8.49
C ILE A 94 16.04 13.67 -8.04
N ASP A 95 16.84 14.05 -7.04
CA ASP A 95 17.80 13.16 -6.39
C ASP A 95 17.27 12.79 -5.00
N MET A 96 16.87 11.54 -4.82
CA MET A 96 16.44 10.98 -3.55
C MET A 96 17.49 10.06 -2.94
N SER A 97 18.70 10.03 -3.49
CA SER A 97 19.75 9.12 -3.04
C SER A 97 20.19 9.40 -1.61
N VAL A 98 20.49 8.33 -0.88
CA VAL A 98 21.02 8.36 0.48
C VAL A 98 22.23 7.43 0.59
N SER A 99 23.14 7.76 1.50
CA SER A 99 24.26 6.87 1.83
C SER A 99 24.03 6.25 3.20
N LEU A 100 23.84 4.92 3.23
CA LEU A 100 23.64 4.15 4.44
C LEU A 100 24.54 2.91 4.42
N PHE A 101 25.19 2.62 5.54
CA PHE A 101 26.08 1.46 5.70
C PHE A 101 27.19 1.36 4.63
N GLY A 102 27.74 2.51 4.23
CA GLY A 102 28.80 2.59 3.20
C GLY A 102 28.32 2.38 1.76
N THR A 103 27.04 2.19 1.54
CA THR A 103 26.43 1.99 0.22
C THR A 103 25.54 3.18 -0.14
N LYS A 104 25.58 3.58 -1.41
CA LYS A 104 24.68 4.59 -1.96
C LYS A 104 23.42 3.92 -2.49
N TRP A 105 22.28 4.30 -1.94
CA TRP A 105 20.94 3.86 -2.33
C TRP A 105 20.25 4.94 -3.16
N GLU A 106 19.44 4.56 -4.12
CA GLU A 106 18.75 5.52 -5.02
C GLU A 106 17.59 6.25 -4.33
N THR A 107 17.12 5.75 -3.19
CA THR A 107 15.95 6.26 -2.46
C THR A 107 16.11 5.98 -0.96
N PRO A 108 15.53 6.82 -0.09
CA PRO A 108 15.52 6.59 1.35
C PRO A 108 14.49 5.52 1.78
N ILE A 109 13.76 4.93 0.83
CA ILE A 109 12.77 3.90 1.14
C ILE A 109 13.48 2.56 1.32
N PHE A 110 13.17 1.87 2.39
CA PHE A 110 13.68 0.53 2.69
C PHE A 110 12.55 -0.40 3.13
N LEU A 111 12.83 -1.67 3.15
CA LEU A 111 11.89 -2.70 3.59
C LEU A 111 12.21 -3.09 5.03
N ASP A 112 11.25 -2.91 5.90
CA ASP A 112 11.35 -3.25 7.32
C ASP A 112 11.44 -4.77 7.53
N PRO A 113 12.06 -5.21 8.65
CA PRO A 113 12.15 -6.63 8.97
C PRO A 113 10.78 -7.20 9.30
N VAL A 114 10.39 -8.24 8.58
CA VAL A 114 9.20 -9.06 8.86
C VAL A 114 9.64 -10.48 9.12
N GLY A 115 9.25 -11.04 10.28
CA GLY A 115 9.62 -12.40 10.65
C GLY A 115 8.75 -13.46 9.98
N SER A 116 9.26 -14.69 9.93
CA SER A 116 8.51 -15.90 9.54
C SER A 116 7.77 -15.77 8.20
N GLN A 117 8.37 -15.14 7.20
CA GLN A 117 7.70 -14.82 5.94
C GLN A 117 7.22 -16.05 5.16
N ARG A 118 7.81 -17.25 5.41
CA ARG A 118 7.33 -18.51 4.80
C ARG A 118 5.95 -18.93 5.30
N ALA A 119 5.47 -18.39 6.40
CA ALA A 119 4.08 -18.56 6.81
C ALA A 119 3.09 -17.89 5.85
N PHE A 120 3.54 -16.92 5.06
CA PHE A 120 2.71 -16.11 4.17
C PHE A 120 2.98 -16.36 2.69
N HIS A 121 4.24 -16.72 2.35
CA HIS A 121 4.63 -17.04 0.97
C HIS A 121 5.73 -18.11 0.95
N PRO A 122 5.64 -19.11 0.05
CA PRO A 122 6.61 -20.23 0.02
C PRO A 122 8.07 -19.79 -0.12
N GLU A 123 8.33 -18.74 -0.88
CA GLU A 123 9.67 -18.20 -1.08
C GLU A 123 10.13 -17.26 0.04
N GLY A 124 9.22 -16.82 0.92
CA GLY A 124 9.54 -16.01 2.09
C GLY A 124 10.45 -14.83 1.81
N GLU A 125 11.48 -14.69 2.62
CA GLU A 125 12.47 -13.61 2.56
C GLU A 125 13.22 -13.53 1.23
N LEU A 126 13.40 -14.65 0.53
CA LEU A 126 14.08 -14.67 -0.78
C LEU A 126 13.30 -13.88 -1.84
N ALA A 127 11.96 -13.97 -1.84
CA ALA A 127 11.14 -13.18 -2.77
C ALA A 127 11.30 -11.68 -2.49
N VAL A 128 11.32 -11.30 -1.22
CA VAL A 128 11.51 -9.90 -0.80
C VAL A 128 12.90 -9.39 -1.17
N ALA A 129 13.94 -10.19 -0.91
CA ALA A 129 15.32 -9.83 -1.25
C ALA A 129 15.49 -9.61 -2.76
N ARG A 130 14.93 -10.50 -3.59
CA ARG A 130 14.96 -10.30 -5.05
C ARG A 130 14.22 -9.04 -5.48
N ALA A 131 13.08 -8.75 -4.88
CA ALA A 131 12.32 -7.54 -5.18
C ALA A 131 13.10 -6.28 -4.75
N ALA A 132 13.64 -6.27 -3.53
CA ALA A 132 14.48 -5.19 -3.02
C ALA A 132 15.68 -4.91 -3.95
N ARG A 133 16.42 -5.96 -4.30
CA ARG A 133 17.57 -5.87 -5.21
C ARG A 133 17.17 -5.32 -6.58
N SER A 134 16.05 -5.76 -7.14
CA SER A 134 15.60 -5.32 -8.47
C SER A 134 15.28 -3.84 -8.52
N LYS A 135 14.94 -3.24 -7.38
CA LYS A 135 14.59 -1.82 -7.22
C LYS A 135 15.66 -1.03 -6.46
N LYS A 136 16.79 -1.66 -6.14
CA LYS A 136 17.90 -1.05 -5.40
C LYS A 136 17.45 -0.44 -4.06
N HIS A 137 16.55 -1.13 -3.38
CA HIS A 137 16.11 -0.79 -2.04
C HIS A 137 16.88 -1.61 -0.99
N LEU A 138 17.18 -0.98 0.14
CA LEU A 138 17.69 -1.68 1.31
C LEU A 138 16.59 -2.55 1.91
N GLN A 139 16.93 -3.79 2.28
CA GLN A 139 16.07 -4.66 3.09
C GLN A 139 16.74 -4.93 4.42
N PHE A 140 15.95 -4.89 5.49
CA PHE A 140 16.36 -5.41 6.80
C PHE A 140 15.82 -6.83 6.98
N LEU A 141 16.70 -7.75 7.34
CA LEU A 141 16.31 -9.11 7.65
C LEU A 141 15.91 -9.22 9.13
N SER A 142 14.79 -9.90 9.40
CA SER A 142 14.34 -10.12 10.78
C SER A 142 15.23 -11.13 11.50
N THR A 143 15.40 -10.95 12.81
CA THR A 143 16.05 -11.95 13.68
C THR A 143 15.26 -13.25 13.80
N VAL A 144 13.96 -13.23 13.48
CA VAL A 144 13.08 -14.40 13.41
C VAL A 144 12.73 -14.76 11.97
N THR A 145 13.71 -14.61 11.09
CA THR A 145 13.59 -15.01 9.68
C THR A 145 13.35 -16.51 9.53
N SER A 146 12.64 -16.90 8.48
CA SER A 146 12.42 -18.31 8.08
C SER A 146 13.48 -18.81 7.09
N THR A 147 14.43 -17.95 6.69
CA THR A 147 15.51 -18.28 5.75
C THR A 147 16.84 -17.88 6.37
N GLY A 148 17.87 -18.70 6.19
CA GLY A 148 19.23 -18.39 6.67
C GLY A 148 19.75 -17.07 6.08
N VAL A 149 20.55 -16.31 6.86
CA VAL A 149 21.09 -15.04 6.41
C VAL A 149 22.04 -15.20 5.21
N GLU A 150 22.68 -16.35 5.14
CA GLU A 150 23.60 -16.69 4.05
C GLU A 150 22.88 -16.96 2.73
N ASP A 151 21.58 -17.27 2.80
CA ASP A 151 20.76 -17.61 1.63
C ASP A 151 19.99 -16.38 1.08
N VAL A 152 19.89 -15.29 1.87
CA VAL A 152 19.14 -14.07 1.52
C VAL A 152 20.05 -13.06 0.86
#